data_3fb22de617ae6c18beda8483e571eeab
#
_entry.id   3fb22de617ae6c18beda8483e571eeab
#
_cell.length_a   1.000
_cell.length_b   1.000
_cell.length_c   1.000
_cell.angle_alpha   90.00
_cell.angle_beta   90.00
_cell.angle_gamma   90.00
#
_symmetry.space_group_name_H-M   'P 1'
#
loop_
_entity.id
_entity.type
_entity.pdbx_description
1 polymer ?
#
loop_
_entity_poly.entity_id
_entity_poly.type
_entity_poly.pdbx_seq_one_letter_code
_entity_poly.pdbx_strand_id
1 'polypeptide(L)' 'MEGRNFMTVDEVAQELNVSKSYAYKVVRELNAEMRELGYLIVTRRVNTNFFRKKLCYTET' A
#
# COMPACT_ATOMS: atom_id res chain seq x y z
N MET A 1 -13.70 -9.04 11.30
CA MET A 1 -13.13 -8.52 11.19
C MET A 1 -12.38 -8.43 10.45
N GLU A 2 -12.35 -8.41 10.06
CA GLU A 2 -11.63 -8.39 9.51
C GLU A 2 -10.83 -7.65 9.50
N GLY A 3 -10.66 -7.29 9.78
CA GLY A 3 -9.67 -6.47 10.01
C GLY A 3 -8.46 -6.51 9.25
N ARG A 4 -8.57 -6.31 8.07
CA ARG A 4 -7.44 -6.24 7.26
C ARG A 4 -6.92 -4.86 7.28
N ASN A 5 -5.97 -4.59 8.14
CA ASN A 5 -5.34 -3.28 8.23
C ASN A 5 -4.19 -3.11 7.24
N PHE A 6 -3.67 -4.22 6.76
CA PHE A 6 -2.53 -4.19 5.84
C PHE A 6 -2.80 -5.06 4.63
N MET A 7 -2.26 -4.64 3.49
CA MET A 7 -2.36 -5.40 2.26
C MET A 7 -0.98 -5.91 1.89
N THR A 8 -0.93 -7.12 1.34
CA THR A 8 0.33 -7.67 0.86
C THR A 8 0.62 -7.14 -0.53
N VAL A 9 1.87 -7.36 -0.98
CA VAL A 9 2.25 -6.96 -2.32
C VAL A 9 1.35 -7.63 -3.37
N ASP A 10 1.03 -8.91 -3.13
CA ASP A 10 0.16 -9.63 -4.06
C ASP A 10 -1.21 -8.99 -4.16
N GLU A 11 -1.75 -8.58 -3.02
CA GLU A 11 -3.06 -7.95 -3.01
C GLU A 11 -3.03 -6.61 -3.71
N VAL A 12 -1.96 -5.86 -3.52
CA VAL A 12 -1.82 -4.57 -4.20
C VAL A 12 -1.72 -4.79 -5.70
N ALA A 13 -0.99 -5.81 -6.10
CA ALA A 13 -0.85 -6.11 -7.53
C ALA A 13 -2.20 -6.40 -8.15
N GLN A 14 -3.03 -7.16 -7.45
CA GLN A 14 -4.35 -7.47 -7.95
C GLN A 14 -5.26 -6.26 -7.99
N GLU A 15 -5.19 -5.47 -6.95
CA GLU A 15 -6.03 -4.28 -6.85
C GLU A 15 -5.73 -3.30 -7.98
N LEU A 16 -4.45 -3.12 -8.28
CA LEU A 16 -4.04 -2.17 -9.31
C LEU A 16 -3.94 -2.81 -10.70
N ASN A 17 -4.05 -4.13 -10.72
CA ASN A 17 -3.93 -4.88 -11.98
C ASN A 17 -2.58 -4.61 -12.64
N VAL A 18 -1.53 -4.75 -11.86
CA VAL A 18 -0.17 -4.52 -12.34
C VAL A 18 0.71 -5.71 -11.95
N SER A 19 1.94 -5.70 -12.42
CA SER A 19 2.87 -6.77 -12.10
C SER A 19 3.24 -6.70 -10.63
N LYS A 20 3.71 -7.83 -10.12
CA LYS A 20 4.13 -7.90 -8.74
C LYS A 20 5.32 -6.98 -8.47
N SER A 21 6.22 -6.87 -9.43
CA SER A 21 7.37 -6.00 -9.28
C SER A 21 6.94 -4.55 -9.11
N TYR A 22 5.99 -4.14 -9.90
CA TYR A 22 5.48 -2.78 -9.81
C TYR A 22 4.76 -2.57 -8.47
N ALA A 23 3.97 -3.56 -8.08
CA ALA A 23 3.25 -3.46 -6.82
C ALA A 23 4.23 -3.35 -5.64
N TYR A 24 5.31 -4.09 -5.71
CA TYR A 24 6.31 -4.02 -4.66
C TYR A 24 6.88 -2.60 -4.54
N LYS A 25 7.12 -2.00 -5.69
CA LYS A 25 7.64 -0.65 -5.71
C LYS A 25 6.65 0.33 -5.09
N VAL A 26 5.37 0.16 -5.42
CA VAL A 26 4.32 1.01 -4.86
C VAL A 26 4.27 0.86 -3.34
N VAL A 27 4.32 -0.37 -2.86
CA VAL A 27 4.28 -0.62 -1.42
C VAL A 27 5.46 0.05 -0.73
N ARG A 28 6.64 -0.06 -1.33
CA ARG A 28 7.82 0.55 -0.74
C ARG A 28 7.68 2.07 -0.64
N GLU A 29 7.16 2.67 -1.68
CA GLU A 29 7.02 4.11 -1.70
C GLU A 29 6.00 4.61 -0.68
N LEU A 30 4.89 3.90 -0.59
CA LEU A 30 3.88 4.29 0.39
C LEU A 30 4.38 4.10 1.81
N ASN A 31 5.13 3.03 2.05
CA ASN A 31 5.68 2.81 3.36
C ASN A 31 6.70 3.89 3.73
N ALA A 32 7.46 4.35 2.75
CA ALA A 32 8.42 5.41 3.01
C ALA A 32 7.71 6.69 3.44
N GLU A 33 6.59 6.98 2.80
CA GLU A 33 5.80 8.15 3.18
C GLU A 33 5.26 8.01 4.59
N MET A 34 4.72 6.84 4.91
CA MET A 34 4.16 6.63 6.23
C MET A 34 5.23 6.73 7.30
N ARG A 35 6.43 6.23 6.99
CA ARG A 35 7.52 6.30 7.94
C ARG A 35 7.89 7.76 8.21
N GLU A 36 7.89 8.57 7.18
CA GLU A 36 8.19 9.99 7.35
C GLU A 36 7.15 10.69 8.19
N LEU A 37 5.93 10.22 8.13
CA LEU A 37 4.86 10.78 8.94
C LEU A 37 4.88 10.27 10.37
N GLY A 38 5.78 9.35 10.67
CA GLY A 38 5.92 8.86 12.03
C GLY A 38 5.14 7.60 12.36
N TYR A 39 4.62 6.95 11.35
CA TYR A 39 3.84 5.73 11.56
C TYR A 39 4.73 4.49 11.50
N LEU A 40 4.27 3.45 12.15
CA LEU A 40 4.92 2.16 12.05
C LEU A 40 4.54 1.52 10.73
N ILE A 41 5.49 0.83 10.14
CA ILE A 41 5.23 0.12 8.89
C ILE A 41 5.58 -1.34 9.04
N VAL A 42 5.00 -2.16 8.17
CA VAL A 42 5.31 -3.58 8.12
C VAL A 42 5.94 -3.85 6.77
N THR A 43 7.10 -4.48 6.79
CA THR A 43 7.82 -4.78 5.55
C THR A 43 6.96 -5.55 4.58
N ARG A 44 6.95 -5.13 3.34
CA ARG A 44 6.22 -5.78 2.25
C ARG A 44 4.71 -5.74 2.43
N ARG A 45 4.25 -4.84 3.26
CA ARG A 45 2.82 -4.63 3.41
C ARG A 45 2.55 -3.16 3.52
N VAL A 46 1.37 -2.77 3.16
CA VAL A 46 1.00 -1.36 3.18
C VAL A 46 -0.32 -1.20 3.92
N ASN A 47 -0.45 -0.11 4.62
CA ASN A 47 -1.69 0.17 5.33
C ASN A 47 -2.82 0.32 4.32
N THR A 48 -3.87 -0.46 4.51
CA THR A 48 -4.97 -0.50 3.57
C THR A 48 -5.64 0.86 3.41
N ASN A 49 -5.87 1.53 4.50
CA ASN A 49 -6.52 2.84 4.43
C ASN A 49 -5.66 3.86 3.71
N PHE A 50 -4.38 3.84 3.99
CA PHE A 50 -3.47 4.76 3.35
C PHE A 50 -3.38 4.48 1.85
N PHE A 51 -3.34 3.21 1.51
CA PHE A 51 -3.29 2.80 0.12
C PHE A 51 -4.54 3.30 -0.62
N ARG A 52 -5.70 3.07 -0.04
CA ARG A 52 -6.94 3.48 -0.68
C ARG A 52 -7.07 4.98 -0.78
N LYS A 53 -6.57 5.66 0.22
CA LYS A 53 -6.61 7.12 0.22
C LYS A 53 -5.76 7.67 -0.92
N LYS A 54 -4.56 7.10 -1.08
CA LYS A 54 -3.68 7.54 -2.16
C LYS A 54 -4.24 7.19 -3.51
N LEU A 55 -4.88 6.04 -3.60
CA LEU A 55 -5.47 5.60 -4.84
C LEU A 55 -6.58 6.55 -5.28
N CYS A 56 -7.45 6.90 -4.37
CA CYS A 56 -8.52 7.82 -4.68
C CYS A 56 -7.99 9.17 -5.08
N TYR A 57 -6.94 9.58 -4.40
CA TYR A 57 -6.37 10.86 -4.65
C TYR A 57 -5.79 10.97 -6.05
N THR A 58 -5.12 9.92 -6.48
CA THR A 58 -4.52 9.92 -7.81
C THR A 58 -5.54 9.78 -8.89
N GLU A 59 -6.71 9.32 -8.55
CA GLU A 59 -7.72 9.10 -9.52
C GLU A 59 -8.29 10.34 -10.09
N THR A 60 -8.27 11.41 -9.34
CA THR A 60 -8.74 12.63 -9.90
C THR A 60 -7.70 13.22 -10.81
#